data_c83a30615f1c20494c741c0dc9f1674c
#
_entry.id   c83a30615f1c20494c741c0dc9f1674c
#
_cell.length_a   1.000
_cell.length_b   1.000
_cell.length_c   1.000
_cell.angle_alpha   90.00
_cell.angle_beta   90.00
_cell.angle_gamma   90.00
#
_symmetry.space_group_name_H-M   'P 1'
#
loop_
_entity.id
_entity.type
_entity.pdbx_description
1 polymer ?
#
loop_
_entity_poly.entity_id
_entity_poly.type
_entity_poly.pdbx_seq_one_letter_code
_entity_poly.pdbx_strand_id
1 'polypeptide(L)' 'MQLAEHATDHVLTPAEVRVLRMIAEGNANKEIAAQLSVSEDTVKGQVGNILSKLGANDRTHAARIGLKRGIIEI' A
#
# COMPACT_ATOMS: atom_id res chain seq x y z
N MET A 1 22.82 0.24 -13.83
CA MET A 1 22.34 0.44 -13.34
C MET A 1 21.81 0.39 -12.74
N GLN A 2 21.70 0.33 -12.66
CA GLN A 2 21.13 0.44 -12.07
C GLN A 2 20.38 0.26 -11.66
N LEU A 3 20.24 -0.02 -12.01
CA LEU A 3 19.33 -0.12 -11.58
C LEU A 3 18.95 -0.56 -10.81
N ALA A 4 19.18 -0.88 -10.77
CA ALA A 4 18.68 -1.41 -10.01
C ALA A 4 18.32 -0.97 -8.96
N GLU A 5 18.79 -0.32 -8.59
CA GLU A 5 18.42 0.17 -7.65
C GLU A 5 17.37 0.54 -7.56
N HIS A 6 17.02 0.67 -8.20
CA HIS A 6 15.89 1.00 -8.14
C HIS A 6 15.03 0.06 -8.08
N ALA A 7 15.39 -0.77 -8.55
CA ALA A 7 14.60 -1.79 -8.66
C ALA A 7 14.14 -2.17 -7.46
N THR A 8 14.94 -2.10 -6.78
CA THR A 8 14.53 -2.29 -5.63
C THR A 8 13.64 -1.30 -5.24
N ASP A 9 13.33 -0.48 -6.08
CA ASP A 9 12.48 0.47 -5.77
C ASP A 9 11.26 0.00 -5.23
N HIS A 10 10.97 -1.16 -5.10
CA HIS A 10 9.81 -1.58 -4.42
C HIS A 10 8.57 -0.87 -4.95
N VAL A 11 8.46 -0.85 -6.25
CA VAL A 11 7.29 -0.28 -6.88
C VAL A 11 6.06 -1.08 -6.46
N LEU A 12 5.01 -0.39 -6.06
CA LEU A 12 3.77 -1.04 -5.68
C LEU A 12 3.05 -1.57 -6.93
N THR A 13 2.42 -2.71 -6.79
CA THR A 13 1.57 -3.24 -7.86
C THR A 13 0.29 -2.43 -7.91
N PRO A 14 -0.47 -2.51 -9.02
CA PRO A 14 -1.75 -1.81 -9.08
C PRO A 14 -2.70 -2.21 -7.94
N ALA A 15 -2.68 -3.48 -7.54
CA ALA A 15 -3.52 -3.92 -6.43
C ALA A 15 -3.09 -3.27 -5.12
N GLU A 16 -1.78 -3.15 -4.91
CA GLU A 16 -1.26 -2.51 -3.71
C GLU A 16 -1.56 -1.02 -3.69
N VAL A 17 -1.47 -0.37 -4.84
CA VAL A 17 -1.82 1.05 -4.93
C VAL A 17 -3.29 1.25 -4.54
N ARG A 18 -4.16 0.35 -5.01
CA ARG A 18 -5.59 0.43 -4.67
C ARG A 18 -5.80 0.28 -3.17
N VAL A 19 -5.12 -0.68 -2.56
CA VAL A 19 -5.22 -0.88 -1.12
C VAL A 19 -4.69 0.33 -0.36
N LEU A 20 -3.56 0.88 -0.81
CA LEU A 20 -2.98 2.04 -0.15
C LEU A 20 -3.93 3.24 -0.20
N ARG A 21 -4.60 3.43 -1.34
CA ARG A 21 -5.57 4.51 -1.45
C ARG A 21 -6.72 4.31 -0.46
N MET A 22 -7.20 3.09 -0.33
CA MET A 22 -8.28 2.81 0.62
C MET A 22 -7.85 3.06 2.05
N ILE A 23 -6.59 2.74 2.37
CA ILE A 23 -6.04 3.04 3.69
C ILE A 23 -6.04 4.55 3.91
N ALA A 24 -5.61 5.30 2.92
CA ALA A 24 -5.56 6.76 3.02
C ALA A 24 -6.94 7.37 3.18
N GLU A 25 -7.97 6.69 2.66
CA GLU A 25 -9.34 7.14 2.79
C GLU A 25 -9.97 6.73 4.13
N GLY A 26 -9.23 6.04 4.96
CA GLY A 26 -9.71 5.70 6.29
C GLY A 26 -10.36 4.35 6.44
N ASN A 27 -10.24 3.48 5.44
CA ASN A 27 -10.87 2.16 5.53
C ASN A 27 -10.04 1.21 6.38
N ALA A 28 -10.72 0.43 7.21
CA ALA A 28 -10.08 -0.64 7.95
C ALA A 28 -9.94 -1.86 7.04
N ASN A 29 -9.11 -2.82 7.45
CA ASN A 29 -8.88 -4.02 6.63
C ASN A 29 -10.17 -4.75 6.29
N LYS A 30 -11.10 -4.81 7.24
CA LYS A 30 -12.38 -5.46 7.01
C LYS A 30 -13.15 -4.78 5.88
N GLU A 31 -13.13 -3.44 5.87
CA GLU A 31 -13.83 -2.69 4.84
C GLU A 31 -13.16 -2.86 3.48
N ILE A 32 -11.83 -2.86 3.47
CA ILE A 32 -11.09 -3.06 2.24
C ILE A 32 -11.39 -4.46 1.67
N ALA A 33 -11.36 -5.46 2.54
CA ALA A 33 -11.63 -6.84 2.13
C ALA A 33 -13.01 -6.95 1.50
N ALA A 34 -14.01 -6.32 2.11
CA ALA A 34 -15.36 -6.35 1.58
C ALA A 34 -15.45 -5.69 0.21
N GLN A 35 -14.81 -4.54 0.05
CA GLN A 35 -14.85 -3.82 -1.21
C GLN A 35 -14.13 -4.56 -2.33
N LEU A 36 -13.06 -5.26 -1.99
CA LEU A 36 -12.27 -5.99 -2.99
C LEU A 36 -12.72 -7.45 -3.16
N SER A 37 -13.68 -7.89 -2.35
CA SER A 37 -14.18 -9.27 -2.38
C SER A 37 -13.06 -10.27 -2.12
N VAL A 38 -12.23 -9.99 -1.14
CA VAL A 38 -11.16 -10.89 -0.70
C VAL A 38 -11.24 -11.04 0.81
N SER A 39 -10.43 -11.93 1.37
CA SER A 39 -10.42 -12.13 2.81
C SER A 39 -9.62 -11.04 3.51
N GLU A 40 -9.87 -10.84 4.80
CA GLU A 40 -9.07 -9.91 5.58
C GLU A 40 -7.61 -10.35 5.64
N ASP A 41 -7.36 -11.66 5.66
CA ASP A 41 -5.99 -12.16 5.67
C ASP A 41 -5.25 -11.74 4.41
N THR A 42 -5.93 -11.76 3.27
CA THR A 42 -5.34 -11.28 2.02
C THR A 42 -4.98 -9.80 2.14
N VAL A 43 -5.88 -9.00 2.70
CA VAL A 43 -5.62 -7.57 2.89
C VAL A 43 -4.46 -7.35 3.85
N LYS A 44 -4.41 -8.11 4.94
CA LYS A 44 -3.30 -8.00 5.88
C LYS A 44 -1.96 -8.27 5.19
N GLY A 45 -1.92 -9.28 4.32
CA GLY A 45 -0.72 -9.58 3.56
C GLY A 45 -0.33 -8.44 2.64
N GLN A 46 -1.32 -7.85 1.97
CA GLN A 46 -1.07 -6.73 1.08
C GLN A 46 -0.58 -5.51 1.85
N VAL A 47 -1.18 -5.23 3.01
CA VAL A 47 -0.74 -4.11 3.84
C VAL A 47 0.71 -4.35 4.29
N GLY A 48 1.03 -5.56 4.73
CA GLY A 48 2.39 -5.88 5.12
C GLY A 48 3.39 -5.65 4.00
N ASN A 49 3.04 -6.07 2.79
CA ASN A 49 3.91 -5.86 1.64
C ASN A 49 4.09 -4.37 1.33
N ILE A 50 3.01 -3.61 1.44
CA ILE A 50 3.07 -2.16 1.21
C ILE A 50 4.00 -1.50 2.22
N LEU A 51 3.83 -1.83 3.50
CA LEU A 51 4.68 -1.26 4.54
C LEU A 51 6.15 -1.58 4.27
N SER A 52 6.41 -2.84 3.91
CA SER A 52 7.77 -3.27 3.62
C SER A 52 8.35 -2.52 2.42
N LYS A 53 7.59 -2.43 1.36
CA LYS A 53 8.06 -1.78 0.14
C LYS A 53 8.31 -0.29 0.31
N LEU A 54 7.50 0.37 1.13
CA LEU A 54 7.64 1.81 1.35
C LEU A 54 8.58 2.13 2.50
N GLY A 55 8.99 1.13 3.26
CA GLY A 55 9.78 1.39 4.45
C GLY A 55 8.96 2.12 5.51
N ALA A 56 7.67 1.86 5.56
CA ALA A 56 6.77 2.55 6.48
C ALA A 56 6.65 1.79 7.80
N ASN A 57 6.46 2.52 8.89
CA ASN A 57 6.35 1.93 10.21
C ASN A 57 4.93 1.41 10.49
N ASP A 58 3.93 2.05 9.91
CA ASP A 58 2.55 1.65 10.09
C ASP A 58 1.72 2.16 8.92
N ARG A 59 0.43 1.86 8.93
CA ARG A 59 -0.42 2.19 7.79
C ARG A 59 -0.61 3.70 7.59
N THR A 60 -0.64 4.45 8.68
CA THR A 60 -0.75 5.90 8.58
C THR A 60 0.51 6.48 7.91
N HIS A 61 1.67 5.98 8.31
CA HIS A 61 2.93 6.40 7.71
C HIS A 61 2.97 6.02 6.24
N ALA A 62 2.49 4.82 5.89
CA ALA A 62 2.44 4.38 4.50
C ALA A 62 1.56 5.31 3.66
N ALA A 63 0.40 5.68 4.17
CA ALA A 63 -0.50 6.58 3.44
C ALA A 63 0.17 7.94 3.21
N ARG A 64 0.87 8.43 4.23
CA ARG A 64 1.57 9.71 4.13
C ARG A 64 2.66 9.65 3.07
N ILE A 65 3.43 8.57 3.05
CA ILE A 65 4.47 8.38 2.05
C ILE A 65 3.85 8.32 0.66
N GLY A 66 2.74 7.59 0.52
CA GLY A 66 2.07 7.46 -0.76
C GLY A 66 1.60 8.79 -1.32
N LEU A 67 1.02 9.62 -0.46
CA LEU A 67 0.57 10.95 -0.86
C LEU A 67 1.75 11.84 -1.22
N LYS A 68 2.79 11.81 -0.39
CA LYS A 68 3.94 12.66 -0.58
C LYS A 68 4.68 12.34 -1.87
N ARG A 69 4.76 11.06 -2.23
CA ARG A 69 5.45 10.64 -3.44
C ARG A 69 4.55 10.63 -4.67
N GLY A 70 3.29 10.96 -4.51
CA GLY A 70 2.36 10.95 -5.63
C GLY A 70 1.94 9.56 -6.07
N ILE A 71 2.14 8.54 -5.25
CA ILE A 71 1.71 7.19 -5.57
C ILE A 71 0.19 7.12 -5.54
N ILE A 72 -0.41 7.85 -4.62
CA ILE A 72 -1.87 7.94 -4.49
C ILE A 72 -2.26 9.39 -4.36
N GLU A 73 -3.54 9.66 -4.62
CA GLU A 73 -4.12 10.98 -4.44
C GLU A 73 -5.46 10.81 -3.74
N ILE A 74 -5.88 11.81 -3.02
CA ILE A 74 -7.18 11.80 -2.37
C ILE A 74 -7.99 12.95 -2.89
#